data_ef39932dba1d9c980699d02396f11fdc
#
_entry.id   ef39932dba1d9c980699d02396f11fdc
#
_cell.length_a   1.000
_cell.length_b   1.000
_cell.length_c   1.000
_cell.angle_alpha   90.00
_cell.angle_beta   90.00
_cell.angle_gamma   90.00
#
_symmetry.space_group_name_H-M   'P 1'
#
loop_
_entity.id
_entity.type
_entity.pdbx_description
1 polymer ?
#
loop_
_entity_poly.entity_id
_entity_poly.type
_entity_poly.pdbx_seq_one_letter_code
_entity_poly.pdbx_strand_id
1 'polypeptide(L)'
;MERSIHPSAVQGHVTPPCSKSYAQRALAVSLLADGESVIGNLELCNDTRSAMRCVTALGGTIREINESTYAVRGGLAPKSDRLLVGESGLSTRLFTPLASLCSVPITIEGEGTMLYRPISMM
;
A
#
# COMPACT_ATOMS: atom_id res chain seq x y z
N MET A 1 14.04 12.71 25.59
CA MET A 1 14.10 11.55 26.52
C MET A 1 15.29 10.73 26.11
N GLU A 2 16.26 10.60 26.98
CA GLU A 2 17.47 9.78 26.78
C GLU A 2 17.25 8.39 27.39
N ARG A 3 17.68 7.33 26.71
CA ARG A 3 17.63 5.96 27.22
C ARG A 3 19.00 5.30 27.03
N SER A 4 19.54 4.75 28.10
CA SER A 4 20.78 3.97 28.05
C SER A 4 20.44 2.49 27.84
N ILE A 5 21.16 1.85 26.92
CA ILE A 5 21.03 0.42 26.65
C ILE A 5 22.36 -0.23 27.02
N HIS A 6 22.31 -1.25 27.89
CA HIS A 6 23.46 -2.04 28.28
C HIS A 6 23.47 -3.40 27.59
N PRO A 7 24.64 -3.97 27.26
CA PRO A 7 24.73 -5.33 26.74
C PRO A 7 24.08 -6.31 27.71
N SER A 8 23.18 -7.16 27.18
CA SER A 8 22.46 -8.16 27.96
C SER A 8 22.11 -9.38 27.11
N ALA A 9 21.89 -10.53 27.76
CA ALA A 9 21.33 -11.69 27.08
C ALA A 9 19.85 -11.47 26.87
N VAL A 10 19.38 -11.63 25.62
CA VAL A 10 17.97 -11.49 25.24
C VAL A 10 17.37 -12.88 25.09
N GLN A 11 16.27 -13.16 25.81
CA GLN A 11 15.50 -14.39 25.71
C GLN A 11 14.01 -14.04 25.67
N GLY A 12 13.24 -14.76 24.85
CA GLY A 12 11.79 -14.60 24.75
C GLY A 12 11.29 -14.66 23.31
N HIS A 13 10.00 -14.45 23.17
CA HIS A 13 9.30 -14.41 21.89
C HIS A 13 8.66 -13.04 21.68
N VAL A 14 8.77 -12.54 20.44
CA VAL A 14 8.14 -11.28 20.04
C VAL A 14 7.30 -11.56 18.80
N THR A 15 6.04 -11.11 18.80
CA THR A 15 5.22 -11.09 17.59
C THR A 15 5.49 -9.77 16.87
N PRO A 16 6.13 -9.78 15.69
CA PRO A 16 6.38 -8.56 14.95
C PRO A 16 5.07 -7.96 14.43
N PRO A 17 4.99 -6.64 14.29
CA PRO A 17 3.87 -6.01 13.59
C PRO A 17 3.87 -6.42 12.11
N CYS A 18 2.73 -6.23 11.45
CA CYS A 18 2.61 -6.42 10.01
C CYS A 18 3.66 -5.60 9.25
N SER A 19 4.27 -6.20 8.23
CA SER A 19 5.14 -5.45 7.32
C SER A 19 4.31 -4.61 6.35
N LYS A 20 4.21 -3.31 6.59
CA LYS A 20 3.48 -2.39 5.71
C LYS A 20 3.99 -2.40 4.26
N SER A 21 5.28 -2.66 4.04
CA SER A 21 5.84 -2.76 2.69
C SER A 21 5.38 -4.02 1.96
N TYR A 22 5.26 -5.15 2.65
CA TYR A 22 4.67 -6.36 2.08
C TYR A 22 3.18 -6.17 1.82
N ALA A 23 2.45 -5.56 2.74
CA ALA A 23 1.03 -5.27 2.58
C ALA A 23 0.74 -4.42 1.33
N GLN A 24 1.51 -3.34 1.11
CA GLN A 24 1.36 -2.50 -0.09
C GLN A 24 1.65 -3.28 -1.39
N ARG A 25 2.68 -4.14 -1.40
CA ARG A 25 2.98 -5.00 -2.55
C ARG A 25 1.89 -6.03 -2.80
N ALA A 26 1.40 -6.69 -1.76
CA ALA A 26 0.30 -7.64 -1.86
C ALA A 26 -0.95 -6.99 -2.47
N LEU A 27 -1.30 -5.79 -2.01
CA LEU A 27 -2.41 -5.01 -2.56
C LEU A 27 -2.21 -4.68 -4.04
N ALA A 28 -1.00 -4.24 -4.43
CA ALA A 28 -0.69 -3.93 -5.83
C ALA A 28 -0.74 -5.18 -6.73
N VAL A 29 -0.21 -6.31 -6.28
CA VAL A 29 -0.26 -7.58 -7.01
C VAL A 29 -1.70 -8.10 -7.12
N SER A 30 -2.48 -7.99 -6.04
CA SER A 30 -3.88 -8.39 -6.03
C SER A 30 -4.74 -7.59 -7.03
N LEU A 31 -4.37 -6.33 -7.31
CA LEU A 31 -5.04 -5.52 -8.33
C LEU A 31 -4.85 -6.11 -9.74
N LEU A 32 -3.69 -6.73 -10.01
CA LEU A 32 -3.36 -7.32 -11.30
C LEU A 32 -3.81 -8.79 -11.42
N ALA A 33 -4.20 -9.41 -10.32
CA ALA A 33 -4.60 -10.81 -10.31
C ALA A 33 -6.00 -11.01 -10.91
N ASP A 34 -6.17 -12.10 -11.64
CA ASP A 34 -7.49 -12.57 -12.05
C ASP A 34 -8.20 -13.22 -10.84
N GLY A 35 -9.37 -12.71 -10.48
CA GLY A 35 -10.16 -13.25 -9.38
C GLY A 35 -9.96 -12.54 -8.04
N GLU A 36 -10.21 -13.27 -6.97
CA GLU A 36 -10.16 -12.76 -5.60
C GLU A 36 -8.91 -13.27 -4.87
N SER A 37 -8.15 -12.35 -4.30
CA SER A 37 -7.02 -12.62 -3.42
C SER A 37 -7.42 -12.35 -1.98
N VAL A 38 -6.93 -13.17 -1.04
CA VAL A 38 -7.14 -12.94 0.39
C VAL A 38 -5.80 -12.57 1.03
N ILE A 39 -5.76 -11.41 1.66
CA ILE A 39 -4.59 -10.87 2.37
C ILE A 39 -4.88 -10.93 3.87
N GLY A 40 -4.17 -11.81 4.57
CA GLY A 40 -4.24 -11.93 6.03
C GLY A 40 -3.15 -11.13 6.73
N ASN A 41 -3.35 -10.87 8.03
CA ASN A 41 -2.43 -10.11 8.87
C ASN A 41 -2.06 -8.73 8.30
N LEU A 42 -3.05 -8.03 7.73
CA LEU A 42 -2.90 -6.69 7.20
C LEU A 42 -3.27 -5.67 8.27
N GLU A 43 -2.30 -4.87 8.68
CA GLU A 43 -2.50 -3.78 9.63
C GLU A 43 -2.78 -2.46 8.90
N LEU A 44 -3.82 -1.75 9.33
CA LEU A 44 -4.23 -0.47 8.75
C LEU A 44 -3.41 0.68 9.31
N CYS A 45 -2.39 1.07 8.57
CA CYS A 45 -1.67 2.33 8.78
C CYS A 45 -1.92 3.28 7.59
N ASN A 46 -1.41 4.50 7.66
CA ASN A 46 -1.59 5.49 6.58
C ASN A 46 -1.11 4.97 5.22
N ASP A 47 0.01 4.26 5.19
CA ASP A 47 0.59 3.72 3.95
C ASP A 47 -0.29 2.62 3.34
N THR A 48 -0.80 1.68 4.17
CA THR A 48 -1.69 0.62 3.68
C THR A 48 -3.04 1.16 3.25
N ARG A 49 -3.59 2.15 3.98
CA ARG A 49 -4.83 2.85 3.58
C ARG A 49 -4.66 3.58 2.24
N SER A 50 -3.51 4.22 2.00
CA SER A 50 -3.20 4.86 0.73
C SER A 50 -3.13 3.84 -0.41
N ALA A 51 -2.47 2.70 -0.19
CA ALA A 51 -2.44 1.61 -1.18
C ALA A 51 -3.84 1.05 -1.48
N MET A 52 -4.70 0.87 -0.46
CA MET A 52 -6.08 0.42 -0.64
C MET A 52 -6.90 1.44 -1.46
N ARG A 53 -6.72 2.74 -1.21
CA ARG A 53 -7.36 3.79 -2.03
C ARG A 53 -6.91 3.72 -3.49
N CYS A 54 -5.61 3.53 -3.74
CA CYS A 54 -5.09 3.37 -5.10
C CYS A 54 -5.67 2.14 -5.80
N VAL A 55 -5.75 0.99 -5.12
CA VAL A 55 -6.39 -0.23 -5.65
C VAL A 55 -7.84 0.06 -6.06
N THR A 56 -8.60 0.71 -5.20
CA THR A 56 -10.02 1.04 -5.47
C THR A 56 -10.16 2.05 -6.61
N ALA A 57 -9.31 3.07 -6.65
CA ALA A 57 -9.31 4.07 -7.72
C ALA A 57 -8.98 3.46 -9.09
N LEU A 58 -8.07 2.48 -9.13
CA LEU A 58 -7.69 1.76 -10.35
C LEU A 58 -8.66 0.64 -10.76
N GLY A 59 -9.74 0.42 -10.01
CA GLY A 59 -10.81 -0.49 -10.41
C GLY A 59 -11.02 -1.70 -9.51
N GLY A 60 -10.05 -2.05 -8.67
CA GLY A 60 -10.18 -3.14 -7.72
C GLY A 60 -11.29 -2.91 -6.69
N THR A 61 -11.73 -3.97 -6.05
CA THR A 61 -12.65 -3.90 -4.93
C THR A 61 -12.03 -4.57 -3.71
N ILE A 62 -12.23 -3.97 -2.54
CA ILE A 62 -11.69 -4.46 -1.28
C ILE A 62 -12.84 -4.67 -0.31
N ARG A 63 -12.88 -5.86 0.31
CA ARG A 63 -13.86 -6.24 1.31
C ARG A 63 -13.15 -6.74 2.56
N GLU A 64 -13.50 -6.19 3.69
CA GLU A 64 -13.03 -6.67 4.99
C GLU A 64 -13.69 -8.01 5.31
N ILE A 65 -12.91 -9.01 5.68
CA ILE A 65 -13.38 -10.31 6.18
C ILE A 65 -13.40 -10.29 7.72
N ASN A 66 -12.33 -9.75 8.31
CA ASN A 66 -12.19 -9.50 9.74
C ASN A 66 -11.15 -8.38 9.95
N GLU A 67 -10.87 -8.02 11.21
CA GLU A 67 -10.02 -6.89 11.60
C GLU A 67 -8.65 -6.82 10.91
N SER A 68 -8.11 -7.95 10.44
CA SER A 68 -6.78 -8.01 9.82
C SER A 68 -6.76 -8.77 8.49
N THR A 69 -7.91 -9.18 7.95
CA THR A 69 -8.01 -9.96 6.73
C THR A 69 -8.93 -9.30 5.73
N TYR A 70 -8.44 -9.11 4.51
CA TYR A 70 -9.14 -8.43 3.43
C TYR A 70 -9.16 -9.28 2.18
N ALA A 71 -10.33 -9.36 1.55
CA ALA A 71 -10.48 -9.90 0.20
C ALA A 71 -10.33 -8.77 -0.81
N VAL A 72 -9.48 -8.96 -1.80
CA VAL A 72 -9.22 -8.00 -2.87
C VAL A 72 -9.54 -8.67 -4.18
N ARG A 73 -10.50 -8.15 -4.92
CA ARG A 73 -10.75 -8.58 -6.30
C ARG A 73 -10.04 -7.61 -7.24
N GLY A 74 -9.16 -8.14 -8.06
CA GLY A 74 -8.39 -7.40 -9.05
C GLY A 74 -9.24 -6.95 -10.24
N GLY A 75 -8.56 -6.32 -11.15
CA GLY A 75 -9.12 -5.77 -12.39
C GLY A 75 -8.69 -4.31 -12.57
N LEU A 76 -7.92 -4.07 -13.63
CA LEU A 76 -7.43 -2.73 -13.94
C LEU A 76 -8.45 -1.99 -14.83
N ALA A 77 -9.43 -1.37 -14.19
CA ALA A 77 -10.49 -0.57 -14.82
C ALA A 77 -10.68 0.72 -14.01
N PRO A 78 -9.92 1.79 -14.30
CA PRO A 78 -9.90 3.00 -13.50
C PRO A 78 -11.28 3.59 -13.27
N LYS A 79 -11.60 3.87 -12.01
CA LYS A 79 -12.82 4.54 -11.55
C LYS A 79 -12.55 6.02 -11.20
N SER A 80 -11.27 6.40 -11.17
CA SER A 80 -10.83 7.77 -10.90
C SER A 80 -9.60 8.06 -11.75
N ASP A 81 -9.48 9.31 -12.16
CA ASP A 81 -8.30 9.88 -12.83
C ASP A 81 -7.24 10.39 -11.83
N ARG A 82 -7.46 10.17 -10.53
CA ARG A 82 -6.57 10.63 -9.44
C ARG A 82 -6.24 9.49 -8.48
N LEU A 83 -4.94 9.33 -8.18
CA LEU A 83 -4.43 8.42 -7.18
C LEU A 83 -3.85 9.19 -6.01
N LEU A 84 -4.47 9.07 -4.85
CA LEU A 84 -4.03 9.70 -3.61
C LEU A 84 -3.06 8.75 -2.88
N VAL A 85 -1.76 8.94 -3.09
CA VAL A 85 -0.71 8.08 -2.50
C VAL A 85 -0.30 8.50 -1.10
N GLY A 86 -0.85 9.61 -0.59
CA GLY A 86 -0.51 10.15 0.72
C GLY A 86 0.98 10.50 0.82
N GLU A 87 1.59 10.16 1.94
CA GLU A 87 3.04 10.32 2.16
C GLU A 87 3.85 9.07 1.78
N SER A 88 3.22 8.05 1.16
CA SER A 88 3.85 6.77 0.87
C SER A 88 4.68 6.79 -0.40
N GLY A 89 6.00 6.89 -0.24
CA GLY A 89 6.93 6.76 -1.37
C GLY A 89 6.90 5.39 -2.05
N LEU A 90 6.53 4.33 -1.32
CA LEU A 90 6.37 3.00 -1.91
C LEU A 90 5.09 2.92 -2.73
N SER A 91 3.96 3.42 -2.23
CA SER A 91 2.72 3.48 -3.02
C SER A 91 2.92 4.28 -4.30
N THR A 92 3.61 5.41 -4.25
CA THR A 92 3.96 6.19 -5.45
C THR A 92 4.66 5.31 -6.47
N ARG A 93 5.73 4.61 -6.07
CA ARG A 93 6.53 3.76 -6.99
C ARG A 93 5.78 2.51 -7.48
N LEU A 94 4.88 1.96 -6.70
CA LEU A 94 4.09 0.78 -7.10
C LEU A 94 2.94 1.17 -8.04
N PHE A 95 2.20 2.22 -7.72
CA PHE A 95 0.97 2.54 -8.44
C PHE A 95 1.19 3.43 -9.66
N THR A 96 2.31 4.16 -9.78
CA THR A 96 2.63 4.92 -11.00
C THR A 96 2.76 4.00 -12.22
N PRO A 97 3.59 2.93 -12.23
CA PRO A 97 3.64 2.02 -13.36
C PRO A 97 2.31 1.29 -13.62
N LEU A 98 1.53 0.98 -12.58
CA LEU A 98 0.19 0.38 -12.77
C LEU A 98 -0.78 1.37 -13.44
N ALA A 99 -0.73 2.64 -13.05
CA ALA A 99 -1.51 3.70 -13.69
C ALA A 99 -1.13 3.86 -15.18
N SER A 100 0.15 3.68 -15.53
CA SER A 100 0.61 3.80 -16.92
C SER A 100 0.10 2.69 -17.84
N LEU A 101 -0.44 1.60 -17.29
CA LEU A 101 -1.11 0.54 -18.07
C LEU A 101 -2.55 0.92 -18.46
N CYS A 102 -3.08 1.99 -17.88
CA CYS A 102 -4.44 2.45 -18.18
C CYS A 102 -4.46 3.26 -19.47
N SER A 103 -5.56 3.19 -20.21
CA SER A 103 -5.76 3.94 -21.46
C SER A 103 -6.15 5.41 -21.25
N VAL A 104 -6.35 5.83 -20.00
CA VAL A 104 -6.72 7.19 -19.61
C VAL A 104 -5.62 7.85 -18.80
N PRO A 105 -5.42 9.17 -18.90
CA PRO A 105 -4.50 9.88 -18.05
C PRO A 105 -4.88 9.76 -16.58
N ILE A 106 -3.90 9.52 -15.71
CA ILE A 106 -4.10 9.42 -14.26
C ILE A 106 -3.10 10.33 -13.56
N THR A 107 -3.62 11.19 -12.69
CA THR A 107 -2.83 12.10 -11.86
C THR A 107 -2.44 11.42 -10.55
N ILE A 108 -1.15 11.41 -10.22
CA ILE A 108 -0.66 10.90 -8.94
C ILE A 108 -0.50 12.08 -7.96
N GLU A 109 -1.16 12.01 -6.83
CA GLU A 109 -1.14 13.07 -5.81
C GLU A 109 -0.54 12.56 -4.51
N GLY A 110 0.57 13.19 -4.11
CA GLY A 110 1.17 13.02 -2.80
C GLY A 110 0.80 14.16 -1.86
N GLU A 111 1.04 13.97 -0.59
CA GLU A 111 0.86 14.99 0.45
C GLU A 111 2.03 14.98 1.44
N GLY A 112 2.09 15.99 2.30
CA GLY A 112 3.10 16.11 3.35
C GLY A 112 4.52 16.01 2.80
N THR A 113 5.31 15.07 3.33
CA THR A 113 6.71 14.89 2.96
C THR A 113 6.92 14.43 1.52
N MET A 114 5.91 13.84 0.86
CA MET A 114 6.00 13.43 -0.55
C MET A 114 6.20 14.62 -1.49
N LEU A 115 5.69 15.80 -1.16
CA LEU A 115 5.83 17.00 -1.99
C LEU A 115 7.28 17.46 -2.18
N TYR A 116 8.17 17.03 -1.29
CA TYR A 116 9.59 17.43 -1.30
C TYR A 116 10.55 16.29 -1.67
N ARG A 117 10.02 15.08 -1.88
CA ARG A 117 10.85 13.91 -2.24
C ARG A 117 11.14 13.91 -3.73
N PRO A 118 12.39 13.64 -4.15
CA PRO A 118 12.70 13.49 -5.56
C PRO A 118 12.02 12.25 -6.13
N ILE A 119 11.25 12.43 -7.18
CA ILE A 119 10.59 11.36 -7.94
C ILE A 119 11.12 11.22 -9.38
N SER A 120 12.20 11.92 -9.67
CA SER A 120 12.81 12.00 -11.00
C SER A 120 13.38 10.66 -11.53
N MET A 121 13.35 9.60 -10.73
CA MET A 121 13.80 8.26 -11.12
C MET A 121 12.63 7.29 -11.41
N MET A 122 11.42 7.81 -11.62
CA MET A 122 10.26 7.02 -12.00
C MET A 122 9.91 7.22 -13.47
#